data_db1c9f23a95d1a70204b66e31d161f02
#
_entry.id   db1c9f23a95d1a70204b66e31d161f02
#
_cell.length_a   1.000
_cell.length_b   1.000
_cell.length_c   1.000
_cell.angle_alpha   90.00
_cell.angle_beta   90.00
_cell.angle_gamma   90.00
#
_symmetry.space_group_name_H-M   'P 1'
#
loop_
_entity.id
_entity.type
_entity.pdbx_description
1 polymer ?
#
loop_
_entity_poly.entity_id
_entity_poly.type
_entity_poly.pdbx_seq_one_letter_code
_entity_poly.pdbx_strand_id
1 'polypeptide(L)'
;MIESAGTSFFDHAVIRALSAKGWGILTVDNFGGTPEKERERLIRNAARISAITGEEVSLADATRGIRGIPPMHEDPREVSIGEKAEIMLSIEQAARIEGIVNTRANYTERFEEVTFQDSSGASEQYGICRSGFGIMAVASRAGSLQMGYERLHSIRGLNIRHQQERGRSAAERAVALLSARPARGGTMNAVLDPELAGVFAHEAVGHASEGDLIQEGNSVLRGTWGERIGSPIVTIVDDPSLPEFGFEPCDAEGCRVERTEIIRKGVVAGFLHSRETLAAVGNGHAGNARAMPGEPPLVRMSNTFIEAGESSTDELIAECRTGILLKGSRGGQVDPGRGVFQFNAEYGYLIEHGECTSMVRDVSLSGEILQTLHSIRLCSKERLMHQGYCGKGGQSVPVSDGAPHVLLADAVVGGHVSD
;
A
#
# COMPACT_ATOMS: atom_id res chain seq x y z
N MET A 1 29.64 -4.64 -4.78
CA MET A 1 29.92 -3.97 -6.08
C MET A 1 28.72 -3.10 -6.40
N ILE A 2 28.92 -1.87 -6.85
CA ILE A 2 27.83 -1.02 -7.35
C ILE A 2 27.53 -1.44 -8.79
N GLU A 3 26.29 -1.88 -9.06
CA GLU A 3 25.87 -2.30 -10.40
C GLU A 3 25.45 -1.11 -11.27
N SER A 4 24.74 -0.15 -10.67
CA SER A 4 24.30 1.07 -11.35
C SER A 4 24.05 2.20 -10.37
N ALA A 5 24.31 3.43 -10.80
CA ALA A 5 23.88 4.66 -10.12
C ALA A 5 23.59 5.71 -11.19
N GLY A 6 22.50 6.46 -11.04
CA GLY A 6 22.14 7.48 -12.03
C GLY A 6 20.92 8.28 -11.60
N THR A 7 20.70 9.37 -12.34
CA THR A 7 19.53 10.26 -12.17
C THR A 7 18.77 10.32 -13.50
N SER A 8 17.45 10.30 -13.44
CA SER A 8 16.58 10.55 -14.59
C SER A 8 15.63 11.70 -14.27
N PHE A 9 15.20 12.39 -15.31
CA PHE A 9 14.25 13.50 -15.24
C PHE A 9 13.06 13.20 -16.15
N PHE A 10 11.86 13.50 -15.66
CA PHE A 10 10.62 13.33 -16.40
C PHE A 10 9.76 14.58 -16.23
N ASP A 11 9.09 14.98 -17.30
CA ASP A 11 8.15 16.10 -17.33
C ASP A 11 6.89 15.64 -18.10
N HIS A 12 5.79 15.53 -17.40
CA HIS A 12 4.54 15.03 -17.95
C HIS A 12 3.38 15.93 -17.55
N ALA A 13 2.38 16.01 -18.42
CA ALA A 13 1.08 16.59 -18.08
C ALA A 13 -0.05 15.69 -18.55
N VAL A 14 -1.11 15.61 -17.76
CA VAL A 14 -2.36 15.00 -18.13
C VAL A 14 -3.42 16.08 -18.26
N ILE A 15 -3.96 16.24 -19.46
CA ILE A 15 -5.01 17.22 -19.79
C ILE A 15 -6.31 16.45 -19.84
N ARG A 16 -7.27 16.83 -18.99
CA ARG A 16 -8.61 16.25 -18.95
C ARG A 16 -9.65 17.30 -19.26
N ALA A 17 -10.54 17.02 -20.17
CA ALA A 17 -11.70 17.84 -20.48
C ALA A 17 -12.97 17.02 -20.34
N LEU A 18 -13.98 17.55 -19.64
CA LEU A 18 -15.28 16.92 -19.51
C LEU A 18 -16.33 17.67 -20.29
N SER A 19 -17.14 16.94 -21.06
CA SER A 19 -18.35 17.44 -21.68
C SER A 19 -19.57 16.60 -21.28
N ALA A 20 -20.76 16.95 -21.78
CA ALA A 20 -21.96 16.13 -21.58
C ALA A 20 -21.86 14.70 -22.17
N LYS A 21 -20.81 14.41 -22.94
CA LYS A 21 -20.57 13.10 -23.57
C LYS A 21 -19.36 12.34 -23.01
N GLY A 22 -18.78 12.80 -21.89
CA GLY A 22 -17.70 12.11 -21.19
C GLY A 22 -16.36 12.82 -21.23
N TRP A 23 -15.31 12.09 -20.90
CA TRP A 23 -13.96 12.59 -20.78
C TRP A 23 -13.20 12.58 -22.11
N GLY A 24 -12.46 13.66 -22.37
CA GLY A 24 -11.36 13.68 -23.31
C GLY A 24 -10.05 13.80 -22.54
N ILE A 25 -9.14 12.86 -22.72
CA ILE A 25 -7.89 12.75 -21.96
C ILE A 25 -6.72 12.74 -22.93
N LEU A 26 -5.69 13.53 -22.62
CA LEU A 26 -4.42 13.56 -23.36
C LEU A 26 -3.26 13.53 -22.35
N THR A 27 -2.30 12.67 -22.57
CA THR A 27 -1.01 12.66 -21.88
C THR A 27 0.04 13.35 -22.76
N VAL A 28 0.87 14.18 -22.19
CA VAL A 28 1.87 14.98 -22.88
C VAL A 28 3.22 14.87 -22.15
N ASP A 29 4.24 14.45 -22.88
CA ASP A 29 5.63 14.45 -22.41
C ASP A 29 6.31 15.79 -22.70
N ASN A 30 7.25 16.21 -21.86
CA ASN A 30 7.99 17.47 -21.96
C ASN A 30 7.04 18.71 -22.03
N PHE A 31 5.99 18.71 -21.21
CA PHE A 31 4.99 19.77 -21.21
C PHE A 31 5.57 21.14 -20.84
N GLY A 32 6.53 21.20 -19.93
CA GLY A 32 7.20 22.45 -19.51
C GLY A 32 7.85 23.18 -20.67
N GLY A 33 8.40 22.46 -21.65
CA GLY A 33 8.98 23.01 -22.87
C GLY A 33 7.94 23.34 -23.98
N THR A 34 6.68 22.99 -23.81
CA THR A 34 5.64 23.16 -24.84
C THR A 34 5.23 24.62 -24.96
N PRO A 35 5.26 25.26 -26.17
CA PRO A 35 4.81 26.62 -26.39
C PRO A 35 3.34 26.83 -26.04
N GLU A 36 2.98 28.03 -25.56
CA GLU A 36 1.61 28.37 -25.12
C GLU A 36 0.53 28.05 -26.17
N LYS A 37 0.75 28.43 -27.44
CA LYS A 37 -0.18 28.11 -28.53
C LYS A 37 -0.41 26.61 -28.71
N GLU A 38 0.60 25.81 -28.46
CA GLU A 38 0.50 24.35 -28.52
C GLU A 38 -0.25 23.81 -27.33
N ARG A 39 0.00 24.31 -26.12
CA ARG A 39 -0.77 23.97 -24.92
C ARG A 39 -2.26 24.24 -25.11
N GLU A 40 -2.62 25.40 -25.64
CA GLU A 40 -4.00 25.70 -25.97
C GLU A 40 -4.60 24.74 -27.04
N ARG A 41 -3.80 24.33 -28.02
CA ARG A 41 -4.23 23.32 -29.00
C ARG A 41 -4.53 22.00 -28.37
N LEU A 42 -3.67 21.54 -27.43
CA LEU A 42 -3.85 20.30 -26.70
C LEU A 42 -5.12 20.33 -25.83
N ILE A 43 -5.38 21.43 -25.12
CA ILE A 43 -6.61 21.62 -24.34
C ILE A 43 -7.85 21.55 -25.27
N ARG A 44 -7.81 22.23 -26.40
CA ARG A 44 -8.91 22.16 -27.39
C ARG A 44 -9.09 20.75 -27.95
N ASN A 45 -8.03 20.01 -28.14
CA ASN A 45 -8.10 18.61 -28.59
C ASN A 45 -8.74 17.70 -27.51
N ALA A 46 -8.35 17.83 -26.24
CA ALA A 46 -9.02 17.11 -25.15
C ALA A 46 -10.53 17.42 -25.13
N ALA A 47 -10.93 18.71 -25.29
CA ALA A 47 -12.32 19.10 -25.35
C ALA A 47 -13.07 18.52 -26.58
N ARG A 48 -12.39 18.37 -27.73
CA ARG A 48 -12.99 17.70 -28.90
C ARG A 48 -13.18 16.20 -28.69
N ILE A 49 -12.21 15.53 -28.04
CA ILE A 49 -12.31 14.12 -27.69
C ILE A 49 -13.49 13.90 -26.75
N SER A 50 -13.65 14.73 -25.71
CA SER A 50 -14.76 14.60 -24.77
C SER A 50 -16.15 14.69 -25.43
N ALA A 51 -16.27 15.41 -26.54
CA ALA A 51 -17.52 15.57 -27.26
C ALA A 51 -17.99 14.33 -28.05
N ILE A 52 -17.15 13.30 -28.18
CA ILE A 52 -17.43 12.10 -28.98
C ILE A 52 -17.33 10.77 -28.16
N THR A 53 -16.98 10.83 -26.88
CA THR A 53 -16.74 9.63 -26.07
C THR A 53 -18.02 8.83 -25.80
N GLY A 54 -19.17 9.50 -25.63
CA GLY A 54 -20.46 8.82 -25.51
C GLY A 54 -20.85 8.33 -24.13
N GLU A 55 -20.12 8.75 -23.09
CA GLU A 55 -20.37 8.40 -21.69
C GLU A 55 -20.93 9.60 -20.93
N GLU A 56 -22.05 9.40 -20.23
CA GLU A 56 -22.59 10.44 -19.35
C GLU A 56 -21.81 10.42 -18.02
N VAL A 57 -21.07 11.49 -17.75
CA VAL A 57 -20.28 11.66 -16.53
C VAL A 57 -20.72 12.92 -15.80
N SER A 58 -20.92 12.77 -14.48
CA SER A 58 -21.17 13.89 -13.56
C SER A 58 -20.04 13.98 -12.54
N LEU A 59 -19.72 15.18 -12.08
CA LEU A 59 -18.75 15.41 -11.02
C LEU A 59 -19.44 15.98 -9.79
N ALA A 60 -19.20 15.36 -8.64
CA ALA A 60 -19.61 15.93 -7.38
C ALA A 60 -18.79 17.19 -7.06
N ASP A 61 -19.41 18.12 -6.32
CA ASP A 61 -18.67 19.19 -5.69
C ASP A 61 -17.69 18.63 -4.68
N ALA A 62 -16.51 19.24 -4.59
CA ALA A 62 -15.47 18.81 -3.67
C ALA A 62 -14.78 20.02 -3.03
N THR A 63 -14.42 19.86 -1.76
CA THR A 63 -13.59 20.83 -1.05
C THR A 63 -12.21 20.86 -1.69
N ARG A 64 -11.73 22.06 -2.03
CA ARG A 64 -10.40 22.28 -2.58
C ARG A 64 -9.41 22.60 -1.47
N GLY A 65 -8.14 22.39 -1.74
CA GLY A 65 -7.07 22.81 -0.86
C GLY A 65 -6.00 21.75 -0.67
N ILE A 66 -4.83 22.26 -0.29
CA ILE A 66 -3.61 21.49 -0.09
C ILE A 66 -3.27 21.44 1.40
N ARG A 67 -2.85 20.28 1.88
CA ARG A 67 -2.28 20.11 3.22
C ARG A 67 -0.81 20.48 3.24
N GLY A 68 -0.33 20.95 4.39
CA GLY A 68 1.10 21.21 4.61
C GLY A 68 1.91 19.92 4.46
N ILE A 69 2.99 20.00 3.67
CA ILE A 69 3.88 18.86 3.44
C ILE A 69 4.80 18.71 4.66
N PRO A 70 4.93 17.50 5.20
CA PRO A 70 5.85 17.25 6.30
C PRO A 70 7.29 17.59 5.93
N PRO A 71 8.05 18.31 6.80
CA PRO A 71 9.42 18.68 6.49
C PRO A 71 10.32 17.45 6.38
N MET A 72 11.30 17.51 5.49
CA MET A 72 12.37 16.52 5.41
C MET A 72 13.29 16.66 6.64
N HIS A 73 13.79 15.54 7.14
CA HIS A 73 14.84 15.52 8.17
C HIS A 73 16.21 15.85 7.56
N GLU A 74 16.44 15.30 6.38
CA GLU A 74 17.67 15.53 5.59
C GLU A 74 17.28 15.54 4.11
N ASP A 75 17.67 16.60 3.38
CA ASP A 75 17.39 16.68 1.94
C ASP A 75 18.36 15.77 1.17
N PRO A 76 17.87 14.73 0.48
CA PRO A 76 18.75 13.86 -0.28
C PRO A 76 19.54 14.57 -1.39
N ARG A 77 19.07 15.71 -1.89
CA ARG A 77 19.79 16.49 -2.93
C ARG A 77 21.09 17.09 -2.43
N GLU A 78 21.24 17.28 -1.11
CA GLU A 78 22.44 17.79 -0.48
C GLU A 78 23.50 16.70 -0.24
N VAL A 79 23.13 15.42 -0.44
CA VAL A 79 24.00 14.26 -0.23
C VAL A 79 24.49 13.71 -1.56
N SER A 80 25.79 13.57 -1.73
CA SER A 80 26.39 13.09 -2.99
C SER A 80 26.00 11.63 -3.28
N ILE A 81 25.95 11.26 -4.56
CA ILE A 81 25.73 9.87 -5.00
C ILE A 81 26.80 8.95 -4.40
N GLY A 82 28.05 9.40 -4.30
CA GLY A 82 29.14 8.63 -3.70
C GLY A 82 28.88 8.30 -2.23
N GLU A 83 28.47 9.28 -1.44
CA GLU A 83 28.13 9.07 -0.02
C GLU A 83 26.93 8.14 0.15
N LYS A 84 25.85 8.32 -0.64
CA LYS A 84 24.71 7.40 -0.64
C LYS A 84 25.13 5.97 -0.97
N ALA A 85 26.01 5.81 -1.95
CA ALA A 85 26.53 4.50 -2.33
C ALA A 85 27.35 3.85 -1.21
N GLU A 86 28.20 4.62 -0.49
CA GLU A 86 28.96 4.12 0.65
C GLU A 86 28.04 3.68 1.79
N ILE A 87 26.98 4.45 2.09
CA ILE A 87 25.98 4.08 3.09
C ILE A 87 25.28 2.77 2.69
N MET A 88 24.83 2.65 1.44
CA MET A 88 24.17 1.44 0.94
C MET A 88 25.10 0.23 0.96
N LEU A 89 26.37 0.39 0.63
CA LEU A 89 27.38 -0.66 0.74
C LEU A 89 27.57 -1.11 2.20
N SER A 90 27.51 -0.18 3.16
CA SER A 90 27.61 -0.53 4.59
C SER A 90 26.41 -1.35 5.09
N ILE A 91 25.21 -1.05 4.60
CA ILE A 91 23.98 -1.84 4.88
C ILE A 91 24.11 -3.25 4.27
N GLU A 92 24.53 -3.32 3.01
CA GLU A 92 24.74 -4.58 2.29
C GLU A 92 25.86 -5.43 2.95
N GLN A 93 26.92 -4.81 3.42
CA GLN A 93 28.01 -5.50 4.13
C GLN A 93 27.53 -6.09 5.46
N ALA A 94 26.64 -5.42 6.19
CA ALA A 94 26.04 -5.92 7.41
C ALA A 94 25.19 -7.19 7.20
N ALA A 95 24.66 -7.38 5.98
CA ALA A 95 23.93 -8.58 5.58
C ALA A 95 24.85 -9.77 5.21
N ARG A 96 26.17 -9.59 5.11
CA ARG A 96 27.11 -10.65 4.75
C ARG A 96 27.56 -11.46 5.97
N ILE A 97 26.65 -12.19 6.56
CA ILE A 97 26.93 -13.12 7.65
C ILE A 97 27.13 -14.55 7.11
N GLU A 98 27.58 -15.46 7.96
CA GLU A 98 27.77 -16.86 7.63
C GLU A 98 26.47 -17.51 7.10
N GLY A 99 26.56 -18.25 6.00
CA GLY A 99 25.43 -18.88 5.33
C GLY A 99 24.77 -18.05 4.22
N ILE A 100 25.10 -16.76 4.10
CA ILE A 100 24.62 -15.90 3.01
C ILE A 100 25.49 -16.09 1.77
N VAL A 101 24.84 -16.37 0.64
CA VAL A 101 25.49 -16.57 -0.65
C VAL A 101 25.30 -15.42 -1.63
N ASN A 102 24.28 -14.60 -1.43
CA ASN A 102 24.02 -13.41 -2.26
C ASN A 102 23.31 -12.33 -1.45
N THR A 103 23.62 -11.07 -1.77
CA THR A 103 22.95 -9.89 -1.22
C THR A 103 22.66 -8.89 -2.33
N ARG A 104 21.54 -8.20 -2.25
CA ARG A 104 21.20 -7.11 -3.16
C ARG A 104 20.55 -5.98 -2.38
N ALA A 105 21.12 -4.79 -2.50
CA ALA A 105 20.56 -3.57 -1.92
C ALA A 105 20.25 -2.56 -3.03
N ASN A 106 19.17 -1.83 -2.87
CA ASN A 106 18.79 -0.73 -3.74
C ASN A 106 18.30 0.46 -2.94
N TYR A 107 18.56 1.66 -3.43
CA TYR A 107 18.05 2.91 -2.93
C TYR A 107 17.45 3.71 -4.08
N THR A 108 16.34 4.34 -3.83
CA THR A 108 15.68 5.24 -4.77
C THR A 108 15.22 6.49 -4.04
N GLU A 109 15.30 7.62 -4.72
CA GLU A 109 14.71 8.87 -4.29
C GLU A 109 14.02 9.53 -5.48
N ARG A 110 12.91 10.21 -5.20
CA ARG A 110 12.14 10.90 -6.20
C ARG A 110 11.64 12.22 -5.65
N PHE A 111 11.93 13.29 -6.39
CA PHE A 111 11.38 14.61 -6.16
C PHE A 111 10.31 14.88 -7.20
N GLU A 112 9.13 15.20 -6.77
CA GLU A 112 8.01 15.52 -7.62
C GLU A 112 7.57 16.96 -7.36
N GLU A 113 7.51 17.76 -8.42
CA GLU A 113 6.85 19.05 -8.42
C GLU A 113 5.53 18.87 -9.18
N VAL A 114 4.43 19.07 -8.49
CA VAL A 114 3.09 18.86 -9.03
C VAL A 114 2.36 20.18 -9.11
N THR A 115 1.76 20.47 -10.26
CA THR A 115 0.85 21.59 -10.44
C THR A 115 -0.49 21.08 -10.94
N PHE A 116 -1.55 21.41 -10.23
CA PHE A 116 -2.93 21.15 -10.63
C PHE A 116 -3.61 22.48 -10.96
N GLN A 117 -4.35 22.53 -12.08
CA GLN A 117 -5.18 23.67 -12.45
C GLN A 117 -6.47 23.19 -13.10
N ASP A 118 -7.58 23.90 -12.84
CA ASP A 118 -8.85 23.62 -13.49
C ASP A 118 -9.59 24.88 -13.95
N SER A 119 -10.64 24.70 -14.74
CA SER A 119 -11.46 25.80 -15.27
C SER A 119 -12.33 26.51 -14.23
N SER A 120 -12.43 25.99 -12.99
CA SER A 120 -13.11 26.68 -11.89
C SER A 120 -12.22 27.74 -11.23
N GLY A 121 -10.94 27.81 -11.63
CA GLY A 121 -9.93 28.70 -11.08
C GLY A 121 -9.12 28.07 -9.92
N ALA A 122 -9.32 26.79 -9.63
CA ALA A 122 -8.45 26.11 -8.66
C ALA A 122 -7.05 25.98 -9.25
N SER A 123 -6.05 26.27 -8.41
CA SER A 123 -4.63 26.18 -8.76
C SER A 123 -3.85 25.78 -7.52
N GLU A 124 -3.31 24.56 -7.53
CA GLU A 124 -2.52 23.99 -6.44
C GLU A 124 -1.13 23.64 -6.97
N GLN A 125 -0.11 23.93 -6.17
CA GLN A 125 1.27 23.57 -6.49
C GLN A 125 1.98 23.08 -5.22
N TYR A 126 2.71 21.98 -5.35
CA TYR A 126 3.52 21.45 -4.26
C TYR A 126 4.71 20.65 -4.76
N GLY A 127 5.71 20.50 -3.88
CA GLY A 127 6.84 19.61 -4.08
C GLY A 127 6.88 18.54 -3.01
N ILE A 128 7.12 17.29 -3.36
CA ILE A 128 7.23 16.18 -2.40
C ILE A 128 8.44 15.31 -2.73
N CYS A 129 9.16 14.89 -1.68
CA CYS A 129 10.24 13.91 -1.78
C CYS A 129 9.74 12.56 -1.28
N ARG A 130 9.96 11.51 -2.07
CA ARG A 130 9.78 10.12 -1.64
C ARG A 130 11.09 9.38 -1.81
N SER A 131 11.57 8.75 -0.74
CA SER A 131 12.80 7.97 -0.74
C SER A 131 12.57 6.59 -0.18
N GLY A 132 13.39 5.64 -0.55
CA GLY A 132 13.28 4.30 -0.02
C GLY A 132 14.47 3.42 -0.37
N PHE A 133 14.72 2.43 0.49
CA PHE A 133 15.68 1.39 0.20
C PHE A 133 15.10 0.01 0.52
N GLY A 134 15.68 -1.01 -0.13
CA GLY A 134 15.45 -2.40 0.16
C GLY A 134 16.77 -3.14 0.22
N ILE A 135 16.85 -4.14 1.08
CA ILE A 135 17.96 -5.09 1.19
C ILE A 135 17.41 -6.51 1.19
N MET A 136 17.93 -7.34 0.31
CA MET A 136 17.64 -8.76 0.20
C MET A 136 18.90 -9.55 0.50
N ALA A 137 18.77 -10.59 1.30
CA ALA A 137 19.82 -11.56 1.57
C ALA A 137 19.34 -12.95 1.23
N VAL A 138 20.15 -13.73 0.53
CA VAL A 138 19.88 -15.13 0.15
C VAL A 138 20.84 -16.04 0.89
N ALA A 139 20.28 -16.95 1.68
CA ALA A 139 21.04 -18.00 2.37
C ALA A 139 20.93 -19.33 1.62
N SER A 140 22.00 -20.15 1.69
CA SER A 140 22.03 -21.48 1.07
C SER A 140 22.61 -22.53 2.02
N ARG A 141 21.96 -23.70 2.08
CA ARG A 141 22.46 -24.89 2.80
C ARG A 141 21.96 -26.16 2.13
N ALA A 142 22.86 -27.07 1.76
CA ALA A 142 22.53 -28.37 1.20
C ALA A 142 21.53 -28.34 0.02
N GLY A 143 21.66 -27.33 -0.87
CA GLY A 143 20.78 -27.15 -2.03
C GLY A 143 19.46 -26.40 -1.73
N SER A 144 19.14 -26.12 -0.49
CA SER A 144 18.00 -25.25 -0.12
C SER A 144 18.42 -23.78 -0.18
N LEU A 145 17.56 -22.95 -0.74
CA LEU A 145 17.73 -21.50 -0.79
C LEU A 145 16.59 -20.84 -0.02
N GLN A 146 16.93 -19.87 0.83
CA GLN A 146 15.96 -19.04 1.55
C GLN A 146 16.34 -17.57 1.46
N MET A 147 15.34 -16.69 1.52
CA MET A 147 15.51 -15.26 1.34
C MET A 147 14.91 -14.51 2.53
N GLY A 148 15.63 -13.52 3.03
CA GLY A 148 15.11 -12.50 3.91
C GLY A 148 15.17 -11.13 3.24
N TYR A 149 14.22 -10.28 3.57
CA TYR A 149 14.07 -8.96 2.95
C TYR A 149 13.70 -7.92 4.01
N GLU A 150 14.32 -6.75 3.91
CA GLU A 150 13.97 -5.56 4.68
C GLU A 150 13.82 -4.36 3.75
N ARG A 151 12.90 -3.46 4.09
CA ARG A 151 12.67 -2.21 3.37
C ARG A 151 12.34 -1.08 4.31
N LEU A 152 12.58 0.14 3.85
CA LEU A 152 12.12 1.36 4.52
C LEU A 152 11.89 2.43 3.47
N HIS A 153 10.68 2.98 3.41
CA HIS A 153 10.34 4.12 2.57
C HIS A 153 9.90 5.29 3.43
N SER A 154 10.04 6.51 2.92
CA SER A 154 9.77 7.73 3.67
C SER A 154 9.45 8.91 2.74
N ILE A 155 8.67 9.85 3.26
CA ILE A 155 8.48 11.19 2.70
C ILE A 155 9.32 12.24 3.45
N ARG A 156 10.16 11.81 4.39
CA ARG A 156 10.97 12.67 5.27
C ARG A 156 12.39 12.92 4.78
N GLY A 157 12.66 12.64 3.50
CA GLY A 157 14.00 12.80 2.90
C GLY A 157 14.86 11.57 3.07
N LEU A 158 16.19 11.76 3.21
CA LEU A 158 17.16 10.65 3.29
C LEU A 158 16.86 9.73 4.47
N ASN A 159 16.70 8.44 4.21
CA ASN A 159 16.27 7.46 5.21
C ASN A 159 17.21 6.25 5.34
N ILE A 160 18.40 6.31 4.72
CA ILE A 160 19.35 5.18 4.70
C ILE A 160 20.41 5.23 5.79
N ARG A 161 20.55 6.37 6.51
CA ARG A 161 21.57 6.47 7.57
C ARG A 161 21.26 5.53 8.73
N HIS A 162 22.32 4.87 9.23
CA HIS A 162 22.23 3.99 10.41
C HIS A 162 21.28 2.80 10.26
N GLN A 163 21.13 2.25 9.04
CA GLN A 163 20.23 1.14 8.75
C GLN A 163 20.92 -0.24 8.63
N GLN A 164 22.17 -0.38 9.13
CA GLN A 164 22.93 -1.63 9.05
C GLN A 164 22.21 -2.79 9.74
N GLU A 165 21.46 -2.50 10.81
CA GLU A 165 20.68 -3.52 11.53
C GLU A 165 19.62 -4.17 10.63
N ARG A 166 19.00 -3.42 9.71
CA ARG A 166 18.05 -4.00 8.73
C ARG A 166 18.77 -4.97 7.77
N GLY A 167 20.01 -4.65 7.37
CA GLY A 167 20.81 -5.57 6.57
C GLY A 167 21.06 -6.89 7.32
N ARG A 168 21.44 -6.80 8.60
CA ARG A 168 21.65 -7.94 9.47
C ARG A 168 20.36 -8.74 9.67
N SER A 169 19.24 -8.09 9.97
CA SER A 169 17.93 -8.75 10.18
C SER A 169 17.47 -9.52 8.94
N ALA A 170 17.63 -8.97 7.74
CA ALA A 170 17.32 -9.67 6.50
C ALA A 170 18.17 -10.96 6.38
N ALA A 171 19.46 -10.89 6.68
CA ALA A 171 20.35 -12.04 6.58
C ALA A 171 20.06 -13.10 7.64
N GLU A 172 19.87 -12.72 8.91
CA GLU A 172 19.52 -13.62 9.99
C GLU A 172 18.22 -14.37 9.72
N ARG A 173 17.21 -13.66 9.17
CA ARG A 173 15.94 -14.27 8.73
C ARG A 173 16.17 -15.30 7.64
N ALA A 174 16.95 -14.99 6.61
CA ALA A 174 17.26 -15.92 5.53
C ALA A 174 17.94 -17.19 6.05
N VAL A 175 18.90 -17.06 6.98
CA VAL A 175 19.59 -18.20 7.61
C VAL A 175 18.65 -19.02 8.50
N ALA A 176 17.80 -18.37 9.29
CA ALA A 176 16.83 -19.06 10.16
C ALA A 176 15.83 -19.89 9.35
N LEU A 177 15.36 -19.35 8.22
CA LEU A 177 14.43 -20.03 7.31
C LEU A 177 15.01 -21.32 6.69
N LEU A 178 16.32 -21.47 6.57
CA LEU A 178 16.93 -22.73 6.13
C LEU A 178 16.64 -23.90 7.05
N SER A 179 16.43 -23.65 8.34
CA SER A 179 16.13 -24.65 9.36
C SER A 179 14.62 -24.77 9.64
N ALA A 180 13.81 -23.84 9.14
CA ALA A 180 12.36 -23.85 9.32
C ALA A 180 11.72 -24.98 8.48
N ARG A 181 10.69 -25.60 9.04
CA ARG A 181 9.91 -26.62 8.34
C ARG A 181 8.80 -25.96 7.54
N PRO A 182 8.36 -26.57 6.41
CA PRO A 182 7.13 -26.14 5.76
C PRO A 182 5.95 -26.18 6.74
N ALA A 183 5.10 -25.15 6.70
CA ALA A 183 3.88 -25.15 7.50
C ALA A 183 2.91 -26.26 7.03
N ARG A 184 2.09 -26.78 7.94
CA ARG A 184 0.95 -27.64 7.58
C ARG A 184 -0.25 -26.76 7.26
N GLY A 185 -0.87 -26.99 6.10
CA GLY A 185 -2.12 -26.34 5.72
C GLY A 185 -3.32 -26.89 6.53
N GLY A 186 -4.35 -26.06 6.64
CA GLY A 186 -5.61 -26.42 7.31
C GLY A 186 -6.35 -25.21 7.87
N THR A 187 -7.51 -25.46 8.48
CA THR A 187 -8.25 -24.43 9.22
C THR A 187 -7.78 -24.41 10.66
N MET A 188 -7.36 -23.24 11.13
CA MET A 188 -6.80 -23.06 12.48
C MET A 188 -6.90 -21.60 12.93
N ASN A 189 -6.73 -21.34 14.22
CA ASN A 189 -6.57 -19.96 14.69
C ASN A 189 -5.25 -19.40 14.16
N ALA A 190 -5.27 -18.13 13.76
CA ALA A 190 -4.08 -17.44 13.28
C ALA A 190 -3.96 -16.05 13.92
N VAL A 191 -2.75 -15.73 14.38
CA VAL A 191 -2.37 -14.36 14.71
C VAL A 191 -1.64 -13.80 13.49
N LEU A 192 -2.10 -12.69 12.95
CA LEU A 192 -1.42 -11.96 11.90
C LEU A 192 -0.55 -10.90 12.54
N ASP A 193 0.69 -10.76 12.09
CA ASP A 193 1.52 -9.63 12.47
C ASP A 193 1.02 -8.32 11.80
N PRO A 194 1.52 -7.15 12.23
CA PRO A 194 1.07 -5.87 11.68
C PRO A 194 1.25 -5.73 10.17
N GLU A 195 2.27 -6.35 9.58
CA GLU A 195 2.49 -6.28 8.14
C GLU A 195 1.45 -7.10 7.37
N LEU A 196 1.24 -8.34 7.71
CA LEU A 196 0.27 -9.19 7.02
C LEU A 196 -1.17 -8.74 7.25
N ALA A 197 -1.49 -8.27 8.47
CA ALA A 197 -2.81 -7.70 8.79
C ALA A 197 -3.04 -6.36 8.06
N GLY A 198 -1.99 -5.55 7.88
CA GLY A 198 -2.04 -4.33 7.07
C GLY A 198 -2.30 -4.62 5.60
N VAL A 199 -1.61 -5.62 5.04
CA VAL A 199 -1.86 -6.10 3.67
C VAL A 199 -3.31 -6.60 3.53
N PHE A 200 -3.84 -7.34 4.52
CA PHE A 200 -5.25 -7.73 4.50
C PHE A 200 -6.18 -6.51 4.47
N ALA A 201 -5.94 -5.48 5.29
CA ALA A 201 -6.75 -4.27 5.29
C ALA A 201 -6.71 -3.55 3.92
N HIS A 202 -5.52 -3.43 3.33
CA HIS A 202 -5.31 -2.78 2.05
C HIS A 202 -5.95 -3.56 0.90
N GLU A 203 -5.53 -4.81 0.72
CA GLU A 203 -5.94 -5.62 -0.42
C GLU A 203 -7.42 -6.03 -0.34
N ALA A 204 -7.84 -6.57 0.82
CA ALA A 204 -9.16 -7.14 0.97
C ALA A 204 -10.26 -6.09 1.14
N VAL A 205 -10.00 -5.03 1.90
CA VAL A 205 -11.02 -4.01 2.21
C VAL A 205 -10.80 -2.73 1.43
N GLY A 206 -9.55 -2.27 1.34
CA GLY A 206 -9.19 -1.06 0.63
C GLY A 206 -9.61 -1.11 -0.83
N HIS A 207 -9.17 -2.10 -1.60
CA HIS A 207 -9.59 -2.25 -3.00
C HIS A 207 -11.09 -2.48 -3.16
N ALA A 208 -11.72 -3.26 -2.28
CA ALA A 208 -13.17 -3.44 -2.34
C ALA A 208 -13.97 -2.16 -2.05
N SER A 209 -13.37 -1.16 -1.39
CA SER A 209 -13.99 0.13 -1.07
C SER A 209 -13.80 1.21 -2.15
N GLU A 210 -13.04 0.94 -3.20
CA GLU A 210 -12.81 1.91 -4.29
C GLU A 210 -14.11 2.15 -5.08
N GLY A 211 -14.48 3.42 -5.20
CA GLY A 211 -15.79 3.84 -5.73
C GLY A 211 -16.01 3.46 -7.20
N ASP A 212 -14.96 3.35 -8.01
CA ASP A 212 -15.04 2.84 -9.38
C ASP A 212 -15.43 1.36 -9.42
N LEU A 213 -14.83 0.51 -8.58
CA LEU A 213 -15.22 -0.89 -8.47
C LEU A 213 -16.65 -1.08 -7.92
N ILE A 214 -17.07 -0.21 -6.99
CA ILE A 214 -18.46 -0.19 -6.49
C ILE A 214 -19.43 0.17 -7.63
N GLN A 215 -19.12 1.21 -8.41
CA GLN A 215 -19.93 1.69 -9.52
C GLN A 215 -20.08 0.62 -10.61
N GLU A 216 -19.00 -0.02 -10.98
CA GLU A 216 -18.96 -1.07 -12.01
C GLU A 216 -19.59 -2.40 -11.55
N GLY A 217 -19.85 -2.57 -10.26
CA GLY A 217 -20.36 -3.83 -9.71
C GLY A 217 -19.30 -4.90 -9.48
N ASN A 218 -18.05 -4.48 -9.45
CA ASN A 218 -16.86 -5.32 -9.28
C ASN A 218 -16.35 -5.32 -7.83
N SER A 219 -17.24 -5.10 -6.84
CA SER A 219 -16.91 -5.11 -5.43
C SER A 219 -17.96 -5.85 -4.60
N VAL A 220 -17.50 -6.70 -3.69
CA VAL A 220 -18.31 -7.38 -2.67
C VAL A 220 -18.96 -6.39 -1.68
N LEU A 221 -18.46 -5.14 -1.60
CA LEU A 221 -19.03 -4.09 -0.75
C LEU A 221 -20.17 -3.31 -1.43
N ARG A 222 -20.51 -3.61 -2.69
CA ARG A 222 -21.63 -2.96 -3.36
C ARG A 222 -22.95 -3.25 -2.65
N GLY A 223 -23.65 -2.18 -2.28
CA GLY A 223 -24.96 -2.28 -1.61
C GLY A 223 -24.91 -2.56 -0.11
N THR A 224 -23.70 -2.62 0.49
CA THR A 224 -23.53 -2.93 1.93
C THR A 224 -23.39 -1.69 2.81
N TRP A 225 -23.62 -0.48 2.28
CA TRP A 225 -23.58 0.75 3.08
C TRP A 225 -24.48 0.66 4.32
N GLY A 226 -23.91 0.89 5.50
CA GLY A 226 -24.60 0.81 6.78
C GLY A 226 -24.82 -0.61 7.30
N GLU A 227 -24.43 -1.64 6.56
CA GLU A 227 -24.54 -3.04 6.98
C GLU A 227 -23.35 -3.47 7.83
N ARG A 228 -23.57 -4.38 8.75
CA ARG A 228 -22.53 -5.03 9.53
C ARG A 228 -21.94 -6.18 8.74
N ILE A 229 -20.68 -6.03 8.37
CA ILE A 229 -19.95 -7.02 7.57
C ILE A 229 -18.73 -7.60 8.31
N GLY A 230 -18.53 -7.25 9.56
CA GLY A 230 -17.40 -7.73 10.34
C GLY A 230 -17.60 -7.63 11.85
N SER A 231 -16.60 -8.07 12.57
CA SER A 231 -16.55 -8.02 14.04
C SER A 231 -16.69 -6.58 14.54
N PRO A 232 -17.42 -6.32 15.64
CA PRO A 232 -17.64 -4.97 16.19
C PRO A 232 -16.36 -4.30 16.73
N ILE A 233 -15.28 -5.04 16.88
CA ILE A 233 -13.99 -4.46 17.30
C ILE A 233 -13.20 -3.89 16.13
N VAL A 234 -13.59 -4.15 14.88
CA VAL A 234 -12.83 -3.80 13.68
C VAL A 234 -13.24 -2.43 13.17
N THR A 235 -12.28 -1.53 13.08
CA THR A 235 -12.38 -0.26 12.35
C THR A 235 -11.25 -0.21 11.35
N ILE A 236 -11.56 0.02 10.07
CA ILE A 236 -10.59 0.11 8.98
C ILE A 236 -10.71 1.49 8.34
N VAL A 237 -9.56 2.11 8.13
CA VAL A 237 -9.43 3.51 7.74
C VAL A 237 -8.48 3.63 6.56
N ASP A 238 -8.76 4.58 5.66
CA ASP A 238 -7.75 5.16 4.76
C ASP A 238 -7.55 6.64 5.13
N ASP A 239 -6.29 7.03 5.39
CA ASP A 239 -5.98 8.40 5.80
C ASP A 239 -4.78 8.95 5.02
N PRO A 240 -5.03 9.65 3.90
CA PRO A 240 -3.98 10.27 3.08
C PRO A 240 -3.25 11.42 3.80
N SER A 241 -3.75 11.88 4.95
CA SER A 241 -3.14 12.99 5.70
C SER A 241 -2.03 12.55 6.68
N LEU A 242 -1.91 11.24 6.95
CA LEU A 242 -0.84 10.73 7.79
C LEU A 242 0.52 10.90 7.11
N PRO A 243 1.56 11.34 7.86
CA PRO A 243 2.90 11.57 7.31
C PRO A 243 3.67 10.27 7.04
N GLU A 244 2.99 9.31 6.43
CA GLU A 244 3.48 8.01 5.99
C GLU A 244 3.75 8.02 4.48
N PHE A 245 4.20 6.93 3.90
CA PHE A 245 4.63 6.89 2.50
C PHE A 245 3.50 7.15 1.50
N GLY A 246 2.25 6.81 1.86
CA GLY A 246 1.04 7.11 1.10
C GLY A 246 0.47 8.53 1.31
N PHE A 247 1.18 9.44 2.00
CA PHE A 247 0.75 10.81 2.20
C PHE A 247 0.50 11.54 0.88
N GLU A 248 -0.62 12.26 0.81
CA GLU A 248 -0.95 13.17 -0.29
C GLU A 248 -1.34 14.56 0.24
N PRO A 249 -0.79 15.65 -0.32
CA PRO A 249 -1.19 17.01 0.06
C PRO A 249 -2.62 17.36 -0.40
N CYS A 250 -2.97 16.93 -1.60
CA CYS A 250 -4.30 16.89 -2.21
C CYS A 250 -4.34 15.71 -3.19
N ASP A 251 -5.51 15.32 -3.64
CA ASP A 251 -5.60 14.30 -4.68
C ASP A 251 -5.30 14.86 -6.08
N ALA A 252 -5.22 14.00 -7.08
CA ALA A 252 -4.90 14.38 -8.47
C ALA A 252 -6.03 15.18 -9.17
N GLU A 253 -7.17 15.38 -8.52
CA GLU A 253 -8.25 16.27 -8.95
C GLU A 253 -8.23 17.61 -8.19
N GLY A 254 -7.19 17.89 -7.39
CA GLY A 254 -7.05 19.07 -6.54
C GLY A 254 -8.03 19.09 -5.37
N CYS A 255 -8.62 17.95 -5.02
CA CYS A 255 -9.50 17.83 -3.89
C CYS A 255 -8.70 17.71 -2.59
N ARG A 256 -9.20 18.35 -1.54
CA ARG A 256 -8.66 18.17 -0.21
C ARG A 256 -8.82 16.73 0.24
N VAL A 257 -7.73 16.15 0.70
CA VAL A 257 -7.73 14.78 1.23
C VAL A 257 -8.22 14.75 2.67
N GLU A 258 -9.01 13.73 2.99
CA GLU A 258 -9.59 13.55 4.33
C GLU A 258 -9.54 12.08 4.74
N ARG A 259 -9.54 11.84 6.05
CA ARG A 259 -9.61 10.50 6.63
C ARG A 259 -10.97 9.87 6.35
N THR A 260 -10.98 8.70 5.75
CA THR A 260 -12.19 7.90 5.48
C THR A 260 -12.22 6.68 6.39
N GLU A 261 -13.25 6.55 7.23
CA GLU A 261 -13.55 5.27 7.87
C GLU A 261 -14.30 4.39 6.89
N ILE A 262 -13.63 3.41 6.34
CA ILE A 262 -14.24 2.43 5.41
C ILE A 262 -15.17 1.50 6.20
N ILE A 263 -14.66 0.96 7.29
CA ILE A 263 -15.43 0.15 8.23
C ILE A 263 -15.31 0.78 9.61
N ARG A 264 -16.44 1.06 10.25
CA ARG A 264 -16.52 1.57 11.62
C ARG A 264 -17.18 0.51 12.50
N LYS A 265 -16.40 -0.07 13.43
CA LYS A 265 -16.89 -1.09 14.37
C LYS A 265 -17.67 -2.20 13.68
N GLY A 266 -17.13 -2.72 12.58
CA GLY A 266 -17.71 -3.79 11.77
C GLY A 266 -18.81 -3.38 10.79
N VAL A 267 -19.17 -2.09 10.72
CA VAL A 267 -20.21 -1.55 9.83
C VAL A 267 -19.56 -0.76 8.70
N VAL A 268 -20.01 -0.96 7.45
CA VAL A 268 -19.56 -0.16 6.31
C VAL A 268 -19.98 1.30 6.49
N ALA A 269 -19.00 2.20 6.54
CA ALA A 269 -19.19 3.61 6.87
C ALA A 269 -18.67 4.58 5.79
N GLY A 270 -17.87 4.12 4.83
CA GLY A 270 -17.31 4.97 3.77
C GLY A 270 -16.80 4.18 2.59
N PHE A 271 -16.74 4.86 1.44
CA PHE A 271 -16.04 4.40 0.25
C PHE A 271 -15.00 5.43 -0.15
N LEU A 272 -14.02 5.03 -0.93
CA LEU A 272 -12.97 5.89 -1.47
C LEU A 272 -13.40 6.45 -2.81
N HIS A 273 -13.30 7.77 -3.00
CA HIS A 273 -13.90 8.39 -4.19
C HIS A 273 -12.97 9.38 -4.91
N SER A 274 -13.08 9.38 -6.25
CA SER A 274 -12.89 10.54 -7.11
C SER A 274 -14.17 11.40 -7.08
N ARG A 275 -14.15 12.58 -7.73
CA ARG A 275 -15.37 13.39 -7.89
C ARG A 275 -16.43 12.67 -8.73
N GLU A 276 -16.02 11.91 -9.71
CA GLU A 276 -16.92 11.15 -10.60
C GLU A 276 -17.61 10.03 -9.82
N THR A 277 -16.85 9.18 -9.14
CA THR A 277 -17.42 8.06 -8.38
C THR A 277 -18.26 8.51 -7.19
N LEU A 278 -17.93 9.67 -6.59
CA LEU A 278 -18.77 10.28 -5.54
C LEU A 278 -20.13 10.72 -6.11
N ALA A 279 -20.16 11.29 -7.32
CA ALA A 279 -21.42 11.67 -7.97
C ALA A 279 -22.28 10.46 -8.31
N ALA A 280 -21.67 9.33 -8.70
CA ALA A 280 -22.37 8.12 -9.13
C ALA A 280 -22.84 7.25 -7.96
N VAL A 281 -22.01 7.09 -6.92
CA VAL A 281 -22.23 6.14 -5.82
C VAL A 281 -22.73 6.84 -4.55
N GLY A 282 -22.22 8.04 -4.25
CA GLY A 282 -22.48 8.74 -2.99
C GLY A 282 -21.74 8.11 -1.80
N ASN A 283 -22.15 8.50 -0.58
CA ASN A 283 -21.68 7.88 0.68
C ASN A 283 -20.19 8.06 0.97
N GLY A 284 -19.71 9.29 0.93
CA GLY A 284 -18.33 9.63 1.23
C GLY A 284 -17.95 11.04 0.82
N HIS A 285 -16.69 11.25 0.56
CA HIS A 285 -16.12 12.49 0.03
C HIS A 285 -15.09 12.16 -1.06
N ALA A 286 -14.87 13.09 -2.00
CA ALA A 286 -13.76 12.99 -2.95
C ALA A 286 -12.42 13.28 -2.25
N GLY A 287 -11.33 12.78 -2.79
CA GLY A 287 -9.99 12.96 -2.23
C GLY A 287 -9.10 11.71 -2.39
N ASN A 288 -9.57 10.72 -3.14
CA ASN A 288 -8.84 9.48 -3.39
C ASN A 288 -8.47 9.27 -4.86
N ALA A 289 -8.60 10.30 -5.71
CA ALA A 289 -8.12 10.26 -7.08
C ALA A 289 -6.59 10.37 -7.09
N ARG A 290 -5.88 9.30 -7.41
CA ARG A 290 -4.41 9.26 -7.42
C ARG A 290 -3.89 8.81 -8.78
N ALA A 291 -2.74 9.31 -9.18
CA ALA A 291 -2.14 9.02 -10.47
C ALA A 291 -0.65 8.75 -10.36
N MET A 292 -0.15 7.84 -11.17
CA MET A 292 1.25 7.80 -11.54
C MET A 292 1.53 8.98 -12.49
N PRO A 293 2.70 9.64 -12.43
CA PRO A 293 3.03 10.73 -13.34
C PRO A 293 2.85 10.35 -14.80
N GLY A 294 2.15 11.22 -15.54
CA GLY A 294 1.81 10.99 -16.94
C GLY A 294 0.54 10.15 -17.17
N GLU A 295 -0.11 9.67 -16.11
CA GLU A 295 -1.30 8.83 -16.21
C GLU A 295 -2.56 9.53 -15.69
N PRO A 296 -3.76 9.22 -16.22
CA PRO A 296 -5.00 9.72 -15.68
C PRO A 296 -5.26 9.19 -14.27
N PRO A 297 -5.91 9.97 -13.39
CA PRO A 297 -6.19 9.53 -12.03
C PRO A 297 -7.18 8.37 -11.98
N LEU A 298 -6.93 7.46 -11.04
CA LEU A 298 -7.82 6.37 -10.63
C LEU A 298 -8.15 6.52 -9.16
N VAL A 299 -9.27 5.92 -8.71
CA VAL A 299 -9.55 5.81 -7.29
C VAL A 299 -8.57 4.84 -6.64
N ARG A 300 -7.86 5.29 -5.60
CA ARG A 300 -6.81 4.54 -4.93
C ARG A 300 -6.77 4.82 -3.43
N MET A 301 -6.29 3.84 -2.70
CA MET A 301 -5.91 3.99 -1.30
C MET A 301 -4.65 4.83 -1.14
N SER A 302 -4.41 5.26 0.09
CA SER A 302 -3.24 6.03 0.53
C SER A 302 -2.52 5.36 1.71
N ASN A 303 -2.96 5.61 2.93
CA ASN A 303 -2.49 4.95 4.13
C ASN A 303 -3.67 4.19 4.74
N THR A 304 -3.78 2.91 4.43
CA THR A 304 -4.90 2.06 4.84
C THR A 304 -4.53 1.22 6.04
N PHE A 305 -5.34 1.21 7.10
CA PHE A 305 -4.98 0.49 8.30
C PHE A 305 -6.19 0.02 9.14
N ILE A 306 -5.94 -1.02 9.94
CA ILE A 306 -6.83 -1.42 11.03
C ILE A 306 -6.47 -0.59 12.27
N GLU A 307 -7.47 -0.01 12.93
CA GLU A 307 -7.25 0.69 14.20
C GLU A 307 -6.79 -0.26 15.29
N ALA A 308 -5.97 0.28 16.21
CA ALA A 308 -5.48 -0.45 17.35
C ALA A 308 -6.62 -0.89 18.29
N GLY A 309 -6.46 -2.06 18.88
CA GLY A 309 -7.32 -2.58 19.94
C GLY A 309 -6.76 -2.26 21.33
N GLU A 310 -7.11 -3.10 22.30
CA GLU A 310 -6.74 -2.89 23.72
C GLU A 310 -5.83 -3.98 24.29
N SER A 311 -5.67 -5.12 23.58
CA SER A 311 -4.91 -6.27 24.05
C SER A 311 -3.40 -6.12 23.79
N SER A 312 -2.59 -6.81 24.53
CA SER A 312 -1.16 -6.99 24.19
C SER A 312 -1.01 -8.11 23.16
N THR A 313 0.10 -8.14 22.44
CA THR A 313 0.43 -9.25 21.52
C THR A 313 0.50 -10.59 22.24
N ASP A 314 1.03 -10.61 23.46
CA ASP A 314 1.12 -11.84 24.29
C ASP A 314 -0.27 -12.36 24.66
N GLU A 315 -1.24 -11.48 24.95
CA GLU A 315 -2.63 -11.88 25.18
C GLU A 315 -3.27 -12.50 23.94
N LEU A 316 -2.99 -12.00 22.72
CA LEU A 316 -3.47 -12.59 21.50
C LEU A 316 -2.90 -14.01 21.29
N ILE A 317 -1.60 -14.19 21.54
CA ILE A 317 -0.92 -15.48 21.42
C ILE A 317 -1.46 -16.47 22.46
N ALA A 318 -1.64 -16.02 23.71
CA ALA A 318 -2.21 -16.82 24.77
C ALA A 318 -3.66 -17.26 24.47
N GLU A 319 -4.51 -16.34 23.94
CA GLU A 319 -5.91 -16.65 23.59
C GLU A 319 -5.99 -17.52 22.34
N CYS A 320 -5.05 -17.42 21.41
CA CYS A 320 -4.95 -18.32 20.25
C CYS A 320 -4.82 -19.79 20.67
N ARG A 321 -4.14 -20.07 21.78
CA ARG A 321 -3.87 -21.38 22.40
C ARG A 321 -3.16 -22.37 21.49
N THR A 322 -3.77 -22.70 20.35
CA THR A 322 -3.20 -23.60 19.32
C THR A 322 -3.52 -23.02 17.96
N GLY A 323 -2.49 -22.81 17.15
CA GLY A 323 -2.60 -22.19 15.84
C GLY A 323 -1.26 -21.75 15.30
N ILE A 324 -1.23 -20.59 14.66
CA ILE A 324 -0.04 -20.06 13.99
C ILE A 324 0.05 -18.54 14.12
N LEU A 325 1.24 -18.02 14.34
CA LEU A 325 1.59 -16.62 14.13
C LEU A 325 2.16 -16.47 12.73
N LEU A 326 1.52 -15.71 11.86
CA LEU A 326 1.94 -15.39 10.50
C LEU A 326 2.66 -14.04 10.48
N LYS A 327 3.83 -13.98 9.86
CA LYS A 327 4.68 -12.79 9.87
C LYS A 327 5.15 -12.37 8.50
N GLY A 328 5.15 -11.05 8.27
CA GLY A 328 5.59 -10.41 7.04
C GLY A 328 4.69 -10.74 5.85
N SER A 329 4.97 -10.12 4.72
CA SER A 329 4.23 -10.36 3.48
C SER A 329 5.16 -10.50 2.29
N ARG A 330 4.90 -11.52 1.47
CA ARG A 330 5.48 -11.69 0.13
C ARG A 330 4.47 -11.35 -0.97
N GLY A 331 3.49 -10.51 -0.63
CA GLY A 331 2.40 -10.16 -1.52
C GLY A 331 1.31 -11.22 -1.59
N GLY A 332 0.38 -11.01 -2.49
CA GLY A 332 -0.77 -11.89 -2.68
C GLY A 332 -1.66 -11.37 -3.79
N GLN A 333 -2.84 -11.92 -3.85
CA GLN A 333 -3.88 -11.56 -4.82
C GLN A 333 -5.23 -11.42 -4.13
N VAL A 334 -6.02 -10.48 -4.62
CA VAL A 334 -7.42 -10.28 -4.22
C VAL A 334 -8.29 -10.19 -5.46
N ASP A 335 -9.48 -10.74 -5.37
CA ASP A 335 -10.58 -10.49 -6.30
C ASP A 335 -11.69 -9.75 -5.52
N PRO A 336 -11.74 -8.41 -5.59
CA PRO A 336 -12.71 -7.62 -4.84
C PRO A 336 -14.16 -7.91 -5.22
N GLY A 337 -14.40 -8.31 -6.49
CA GLY A 337 -15.73 -8.63 -7.00
C GLY A 337 -16.26 -9.95 -6.45
N ARG A 338 -15.41 -10.96 -6.36
CA ARG A 338 -15.74 -12.27 -5.77
C ARG A 338 -15.58 -12.29 -4.25
N GLY A 339 -14.88 -11.31 -3.69
CA GLY A 339 -14.63 -11.22 -2.26
C GLY A 339 -13.69 -12.29 -1.72
N VAL A 340 -12.70 -12.73 -2.53
CA VAL A 340 -11.73 -13.77 -2.14
C VAL A 340 -10.30 -13.24 -2.21
N PHE A 341 -9.44 -13.75 -1.34
CA PHE A 341 -8.04 -13.37 -1.28
C PHE A 341 -7.11 -14.56 -0.98
N GLN A 342 -5.83 -14.40 -1.33
CA GLN A 342 -4.72 -15.24 -0.89
C GLN A 342 -3.47 -14.39 -0.71
N PHE A 343 -2.87 -14.42 0.47
CA PHE A 343 -1.63 -13.70 0.81
C PHE A 343 -0.56 -14.69 1.26
N ASN A 344 0.69 -14.45 0.86
CA ASN A 344 1.82 -15.25 1.28
C ASN A 344 2.54 -14.54 2.43
N ALA A 345 2.62 -15.17 3.59
CA ALA A 345 3.46 -14.70 4.67
C ALA A 345 4.94 -14.99 4.37
N GLU A 346 5.85 -14.20 4.91
CA GLU A 346 7.28 -14.52 4.82
C GLU A 346 7.62 -15.78 5.57
N TYR A 347 7.06 -15.93 6.78
CA TYR A 347 7.25 -17.06 7.68
C TYR A 347 6.16 -17.07 8.76
N GLY A 348 6.22 -18.04 9.64
CA GLY A 348 5.36 -18.09 10.82
C GLY A 348 6.01 -18.81 11.98
N TYR A 349 5.30 -18.82 13.11
CA TYR A 349 5.61 -19.66 14.27
C TYR A 349 4.37 -20.46 14.65
N LEU A 350 4.54 -21.74 14.97
CA LEU A 350 3.47 -22.51 15.57
C LEU A 350 3.17 -21.94 16.96
N ILE A 351 1.90 -21.89 17.28
CA ILE A 351 1.42 -21.55 18.64
C ILE A 351 0.90 -22.85 19.26
N GLU A 352 1.50 -23.25 20.38
CA GLU A 352 1.12 -24.43 21.15
C GLU A 352 1.00 -24.02 22.61
N HIS A 353 -0.15 -24.33 23.22
CA HIS A 353 -0.47 -23.97 24.61
C HIS A 353 -0.37 -22.46 24.93
N GLY A 354 -0.59 -21.60 23.90
CA GLY A 354 -0.53 -20.15 24.07
C GLY A 354 0.89 -19.56 24.01
N GLU A 355 1.86 -20.30 23.48
CA GLU A 355 3.24 -19.86 23.30
C GLU A 355 3.74 -20.13 21.87
N CYS A 356 4.55 -19.21 21.33
CA CYS A 356 5.22 -19.43 20.06
C CYS A 356 6.33 -20.47 20.21
N THR A 357 6.34 -21.48 19.32
CA THR A 357 7.28 -22.59 19.38
C THR A 357 8.18 -22.64 18.14
N SER A 358 7.90 -23.48 17.18
CA SER A 358 8.75 -23.72 16.01
C SER A 358 8.50 -22.73 14.88
N MET A 359 9.58 -22.21 14.29
CA MET A 359 9.51 -21.43 13.06
C MET A 359 9.09 -22.31 11.87
N VAL A 360 8.19 -21.79 11.05
CA VAL A 360 7.71 -22.44 9.83
C VAL A 360 7.81 -21.49 8.64
N ARG A 361 7.88 -22.06 7.43
CA ARG A 361 7.97 -21.37 6.17
C ARG A 361 6.93 -21.89 5.17
N ASP A 362 6.89 -21.30 3.98
CA ASP A 362 6.00 -21.69 2.88
C ASP A 362 4.53 -21.70 3.33
N VAL A 363 4.12 -20.59 3.91
CA VAL A 363 2.81 -20.43 4.54
C VAL A 363 2.02 -19.29 3.89
N SER A 364 0.74 -19.50 3.67
CA SER A 364 -0.18 -18.50 3.15
C SER A 364 -1.46 -18.41 3.97
N LEU A 365 -2.13 -17.28 3.87
CA LEU A 365 -3.47 -17.04 4.38
C LEU A 365 -4.42 -16.87 3.21
N SER A 366 -5.54 -17.56 3.20
CA SER A 366 -6.58 -17.39 2.17
C SER A 366 -7.97 -17.39 2.79
N GLY A 367 -8.95 -16.85 2.07
CA GLY A 367 -10.32 -16.82 2.57
C GLY A 367 -11.23 -15.89 1.78
N GLU A 368 -12.45 -15.78 2.31
CA GLU A 368 -13.44 -14.80 1.89
C GLU A 368 -13.34 -13.54 2.76
N ILE A 369 -13.41 -12.36 2.15
CA ILE A 369 -13.21 -11.06 2.81
C ILE A 369 -14.20 -10.89 3.99
N LEU A 370 -15.50 -11.07 3.73
CA LEU A 370 -16.53 -10.84 4.75
C LEU A 370 -16.44 -11.86 5.88
N GLN A 371 -16.20 -13.13 5.56
CA GLN A 371 -16.03 -14.17 6.56
C GLN A 371 -14.81 -13.89 7.45
N THR A 372 -13.70 -13.47 6.85
CA THR A 372 -12.47 -13.13 7.59
C THR A 372 -12.68 -11.93 8.50
N LEU A 373 -13.39 -10.88 8.06
CA LEU A 373 -13.74 -9.73 8.89
C LEU A 373 -14.59 -10.13 10.12
N HIS A 374 -15.50 -11.09 9.97
CA HIS A 374 -16.28 -11.62 11.08
C HIS A 374 -15.46 -12.50 12.04
N SER A 375 -14.40 -13.15 11.55
CA SER A 375 -13.56 -14.04 12.33
C SER A 375 -12.54 -13.33 13.23
N ILE A 376 -12.39 -12.01 13.09
CA ILE A 376 -11.48 -11.21 13.93
C ILE A 376 -11.99 -11.18 15.36
N ARG A 377 -11.15 -11.68 16.30
CA ARG A 377 -11.49 -11.82 17.73
C ARG A 377 -10.85 -10.75 18.60
N LEU A 378 -9.56 -10.44 18.35
CA LEU A 378 -8.79 -9.49 19.12
C LEU A 378 -7.87 -8.69 18.19
N CYS A 379 -7.60 -7.44 18.57
CA CYS A 379 -6.57 -6.58 17.99
C CYS A 379 -5.65 -6.08 19.11
N SER A 380 -4.36 -6.00 18.84
CA SER A 380 -3.40 -5.49 19.83
C SER A 380 -3.36 -3.95 19.89
N LYS A 381 -2.68 -3.40 20.91
CA LYS A 381 -2.58 -1.94 21.15
C LYS A 381 -1.67 -1.23 20.17
N GLU A 382 -0.67 -1.93 19.66
CA GLU A 382 0.39 -1.33 18.86
C GLU A 382 0.10 -1.53 17.38
N ARG A 383 -0.15 -0.43 16.67
CA ARG A 383 -0.25 -0.39 15.22
C ARG A 383 1.11 -0.01 14.64
N LEU A 384 1.56 -0.77 13.66
CA LEU A 384 2.73 -0.46 12.84
C LEU A 384 2.28 -0.21 11.40
N MET A 385 2.97 0.73 10.73
CA MET A 385 2.74 1.04 9.32
C MET A 385 3.89 0.48 8.49
N HIS A 386 3.56 -0.14 7.37
CA HIS A 386 4.50 -0.71 6.40
C HIS A 386 4.31 -0.02 5.06
N GLN A 387 5.42 0.33 4.43
CA GLN A 387 5.43 1.10 3.20
C GLN A 387 5.54 0.18 1.99
N GLY A 388 4.84 0.55 0.92
CA GLY A 388 4.82 -0.23 -0.31
C GLY A 388 4.31 0.56 -1.50
N TYR A 389 4.02 -0.18 -2.55
CA TYR A 389 3.40 0.36 -3.77
C TYR A 389 2.17 -0.45 -4.11
N CYS A 390 1.09 0.24 -4.43
CA CYS A 390 -0.15 -0.37 -4.87
C CYS A 390 -0.26 -0.32 -6.39
N GLY A 391 -0.56 -1.46 -7.01
CA GLY A 391 -0.77 -1.61 -8.46
C GLY A 391 -2.25 -1.65 -8.83
N LYS A 392 -2.70 -0.81 -9.78
CA LYS A 392 -4.05 -0.86 -10.37
C LYS A 392 -4.03 -0.22 -11.76
N GLY A 393 -4.67 -0.85 -12.74
CA GLY A 393 -4.80 -0.31 -14.10
C GLY A 393 -3.45 0.00 -14.78
N GLY A 394 -2.38 -0.76 -14.48
CA GLY A 394 -1.04 -0.51 -15.00
C GLY A 394 -0.26 0.59 -14.28
N GLN A 395 -0.86 1.27 -13.31
CA GLN A 395 -0.22 2.32 -12.52
C GLN A 395 0.26 1.81 -11.17
N SER A 396 1.37 2.35 -10.67
CA SER A 396 1.93 2.06 -9.36
C SER A 396 2.03 3.35 -8.55
N VAL A 397 1.39 3.40 -7.37
CA VAL A 397 1.41 4.57 -6.49
C VAL A 397 1.94 4.20 -5.10
N PRO A 398 2.65 5.13 -4.43
CA PRO A 398 3.13 4.93 -3.06
C PRO A 398 1.97 4.78 -2.09
N VAL A 399 2.04 3.81 -1.18
CA VAL A 399 1.03 3.57 -0.14
C VAL A 399 1.71 3.16 1.17
N SER A 400 0.97 3.24 2.26
CA SER A 400 1.28 2.50 3.47
C SER A 400 0.08 1.71 3.93
N ASP A 401 0.33 0.51 4.37
CA ASP A 401 -0.66 -0.35 5.01
C ASP A 401 -0.24 -0.61 6.46
N GLY A 402 -1.21 -0.74 7.33
CA GLY A 402 -0.92 -0.88 8.74
C GLY A 402 -1.99 -1.63 9.52
N ALA A 403 -1.54 -2.20 10.62
CA ALA A 403 -2.43 -2.85 11.57
C ALA A 403 -1.76 -3.01 12.92
N PRO A 404 -2.52 -3.33 13.99
CA PRO A 404 -2.02 -4.07 15.13
C PRO A 404 -1.83 -5.56 14.77
N HIS A 405 -1.33 -6.39 15.70
CA HIS A 405 -1.53 -7.82 15.58
C HIS A 405 -3.03 -8.14 15.65
N VAL A 406 -3.46 -9.11 14.85
CA VAL A 406 -4.88 -9.48 14.73
C VAL A 406 -5.04 -10.97 14.94
N LEU A 407 -5.91 -11.39 15.87
CA LEU A 407 -6.28 -12.79 16.07
C LEU A 407 -7.52 -13.13 15.23
N LEU A 408 -7.37 -14.09 14.34
CA LEU A 408 -8.42 -14.70 13.55
C LEU A 408 -8.80 -16.07 14.13
N ALA A 409 -10.09 -16.35 14.23
CA ALA A 409 -10.57 -17.70 14.43
C ALA A 409 -10.79 -18.39 13.07
N ASP A 410 -10.52 -19.70 13.02
CA ASP A 410 -10.83 -20.56 11.86
C ASP A 410 -10.26 -20.04 10.52
N ALA A 411 -9.05 -19.49 10.54
CA ALA A 411 -8.36 -19.01 9.35
C ALA A 411 -7.94 -20.18 8.46
N VAL A 412 -8.09 -20.03 7.14
CA VAL A 412 -7.58 -21.01 6.17
C VAL A 412 -6.13 -20.71 5.88
N VAL A 413 -5.27 -21.54 6.45
CA VAL A 413 -3.82 -21.46 6.29
C VAL A 413 -3.39 -22.47 5.22
N GLY A 414 -2.73 -21.97 4.17
CA GLY A 414 -2.09 -22.80 3.15
C GLY A 414 -0.69 -23.21 3.60
N GLY A 415 -0.28 -24.39 3.20
CA GLY A 415 1.02 -24.97 3.52
C GLY A 415 1.24 -26.26 2.77
N HIS A 416 2.24 -27.03 3.18
CA HIS A 416 2.50 -28.33 2.57
C HIS A 416 1.44 -29.33 3.02
N VAL A 417 0.82 -30.03 2.07
CA VAL A 417 -0.06 -31.17 2.35
C VAL A 417 0.88 -32.36 2.61
N SER A 418 0.92 -32.83 3.86
CA SER A 418 1.61 -34.11 4.13
C SER A 418 0.73 -35.24 3.64
N ASP A 419 1.25 -36.05 2.71
CA ASP A 419 0.70 -37.37 2.37
C ASP A 419 0.55 -38.26 3.59
#